data_b775500b424f5917defb686ba779ffa0
#
_entry.id   b775500b424f5917defb686ba779ffa0
#
_cell.length_a   1.000
_cell.length_b   1.000
_cell.length_c   1.000
_cell.angle_alpha   90.00
_cell.angle_beta   90.00
_cell.angle_gamma   90.00
#
_symmetry.space_group_name_H-M   'P 1'
#
loop_
_entity.id
_entity.type
_entity.pdbx_description
1 polymer ?
#
loop_
_entity_poly.entity_id
_entity_poly.type
_entity_poly.pdbx_seq_one_letter_code
_entity_poly.pdbx_strand_id
1 'polypeptide(L)'
;MKKIFWTTFLALTVTLAACASPSTPPPALTEVPATPSTGLIVSDGVVASAVALPARETQMSFVVSAPVKEVLVKEGDIVIAGQTLLTLYSPDLELGVPSAELNLKAAELEFTYWIPARHDRPPERRQQAEAELEQARAKFETSKVVFAQTFLVAPFDATVIDVKIQAGEFAQAGQVVIVLGDVAQMQIETTDLSERDVPSVQIGQSVNVYIESLDATVTGKVIRISPISDTVGGDVVYPVTIELDEQPAGLLWGMTAEVEIQTQ
;
A
#
# COMPACT_ATOMS: atom_id res chain seq x y z
N MET A 1 -8.75 -60.62 -15.69
CA MET A 1 -8.86 -60.92 -17.12
C MET A 1 -7.88 -60.01 -17.83
N LYS A 2 -6.66 -60.38 -18.04
CA LYS A 2 -5.94 -61.01 -19.15
C LYS A 2 -6.32 -60.41 -20.51
N LYS A 3 -5.28 -59.78 -21.16
CA LYS A 3 -4.74 -59.92 -22.53
C LYS A 3 -3.79 -58.76 -22.79
N ILE A 4 -2.46 -58.77 -22.76
CA ILE A 4 -1.42 -59.39 -23.60
C ILE A 4 -1.72 -59.28 -25.12
N PHE A 5 -0.85 -58.47 -25.81
CA PHE A 5 -0.40 -58.59 -27.21
C PHE A 5 0.77 -57.61 -27.37
N TRP A 6 1.97 -57.92 -27.48
CA TRP A 6 2.91 -58.74 -28.27
C TRP A 6 3.21 -58.09 -29.62
N THR A 7 4.44 -57.63 -29.76
CA THR A 7 5.47 -57.64 -30.82
C THR A 7 5.19 -57.02 -32.18
N THR A 8 6.13 -56.15 -32.65
CA THR A 8 7.07 -56.61 -33.69
C THR A 8 8.27 -55.63 -33.83
N PHE A 9 9.43 -56.21 -33.77
CA PHE A 9 10.79 -55.70 -34.07
C PHE A 9 10.94 -55.60 -35.59
N LEU A 10 11.38 -54.48 -36.16
CA LEU A 10 11.87 -54.41 -37.53
C LEU A 10 13.17 -53.59 -37.56
N ALA A 11 14.26 -54.34 -37.67
CA ALA A 11 15.60 -53.82 -37.92
C ALA A 11 15.68 -53.40 -39.40
N LEU A 12 16.07 -52.14 -39.67
CA LEU A 12 16.44 -51.71 -41.00
C LEU A 12 17.88 -51.17 -40.96
N THR A 13 18.80 -51.94 -41.45
CA THR A 13 20.19 -51.60 -41.73
C THR A 13 20.24 -50.71 -42.98
N VAL A 14 20.74 -49.46 -42.87
CA VAL A 14 21.09 -48.61 -44.01
C VAL A 14 22.58 -48.34 -44.02
N THR A 15 23.14 -48.75 -45.13
CA THR A 15 24.57 -48.66 -45.50
C THR A 15 25.06 -47.24 -45.65
N LEU A 16 26.24 -46.94 -45.05
CA LEU A 16 27.01 -45.70 -45.29
C LEU A 16 27.53 -45.68 -46.74
N ALA A 17 27.11 -44.64 -47.51
CA ALA A 17 27.80 -44.23 -48.71
C ALA A 17 28.54 -42.92 -48.39
N ALA A 18 29.85 -42.98 -48.33
CA ALA A 18 30.74 -41.83 -48.19
C ALA A 18 30.86 -41.14 -49.56
N CYS A 19 30.34 -39.91 -49.69
CA CYS A 19 30.66 -39.01 -50.79
C CYS A 19 31.57 -37.90 -50.22
N ALA A 20 32.84 -37.94 -50.60
CA ALA A 20 33.81 -36.87 -50.42
C ALA A 20 33.45 -35.68 -51.31
N SER A 21 33.15 -34.53 -50.75
CA SER A 21 33.03 -33.27 -51.46
C SER A 21 34.31 -32.43 -51.29
N PRO A 22 34.80 -31.76 -52.29
CA PRO A 22 36.03 -30.95 -52.22
C PRO A 22 35.81 -29.70 -51.36
N SER A 23 36.76 -29.46 -50.45
CA SER A 23 36.84 -28.27 -49.62
C SER A 23 37.11 -27.00 -50.43
N THR A 24 36.11 -26.14 -50.52
CA THR A 24 36.27 -24.78 -51.00
C THR A 24 36.82 -23.94 -49.82
N PRO A 25 37.87 -23.13 -50.00
CA PRO A 25 38.36 -22.26 -48.93
C PRO A 25 37.32 -21.20 -48.58
N PRO A 26 37.18 -20.81 -47.29
CA PRO A 26 36.24 -19.80 -46.90
C PRO A 26 36.64 -18.41 -47.49
N PRO A 27 35.67 -17.58 -47.89
CA PRO A 27 35.94 -16.23 -48.34
C PRO A 27 36.57 -15.41 -47.19
N ALA A 28 37.58 -14.64 -47.51
CA ALA A 28 38.22 -13.72 -46.58
C ALA A 28 37.19 -12.77 -45.99
N LEU A 29 37.14 -12.74 -44.63
CA LEU A 29 36.37 -11.77 -43.88
C LEU A 29 36.83 -10.36 -44.26
N THR A 30 36.01 -9.63 -44.99
CA THR A 30 36.17 -8.19 -45.16
C THR A 30 36.01 -7.56 -43.79
N GLU A 31 37.07 -6.96 -43.27
CA GLU A 31 37.01 -6.14 -42.04
C GLU A 31 35.98 -5.03 -42.28
N VAL A 32 34.87 -5.14 -41.58
CA VAL A 32 33.92 -4.05 -41.40
C VAL A 32 34.67 -3.00 -40.56
N PRO A 33 34.79 -1.73 -41.02
CA PRO A 33 35.37 -0.71 -40.17
C PRO A 33 34.60 -0.64 -38.86
N ALA A 34 35.30 -0.80 -37.75
CA ALA A 34 34.75 -0.63 -36.42
C ALA A 34 34.14 0.77 -36.34
N THR A 35 32.83 0.85 -36.26
CA THR A 35 32.13 2.05 -35.84
C THR A 35 32.73 2.42 -34.49
N PRO A 36 33.15 3.67 -34.25
CA PRO A 36 33.58 4.06 -32.92
C PRO A 36 32.42 3.82 -31.99
N SER A 37 32.58 2.86 -31.11
CA SER A 37 31.68 2.73 -29.96
C SER A 37 31.74 4.08 -29.23
N THR A 38 30.64 4.82 -29.33
CA THR A 38 30.40 5.95 -28.44
C THR A 38 30.72 5.44 -27.06
N GLY A 39 31.78 6.01 -26.46
CA GLY A 39 32.22 5.57 -25.14
C GLY A 39 31.02 5.53 -24.19
N LEU A 40 30.74 4.35 -23.70
CA LEU A 40 29.97 4.22 -22.49
C LEU A 40 30.66 5.12 -21.48
N ILE A 41 30.01 6.22 -21.12
CA ILE A 41 30.36 6.95 -19.93
C ILE A 41 30.08 5.92 -18.85
N VAL A 42 31.13 5.30 -18.31
CA VAL A 42 31.02 4.48 -17.10
C VAL A 42 30.67 5.50 -16.04
N SER A 43 29.37 5.67 -15.79
CA SER A 43 28.93 6.40 -14.64
C SER A 43 29.38 5.55 -13.45
N ASP A 44 30.10 6.19 -12.52
CA ASP A 44 30.55 5.57 -11.25
C ASP A 44 29.34 5.44 -10.29
N GLY A 45 28.15 5.10 -10.83
CA GLY A 45 26.88 5.05 -10.18
C GLY A 45 26.19 3.67 -10.25
N VAL A 46 25.39 3.37 -9.26
CA VAL A 46 24.52 2.20 -9.25
C VAL A 46 23.22 2.54 -9.98
N VAL A 47 22.89 1.75 -11.01
CA VAL A 47 21.65 1.91 -11.78
C VAL A 47 20.64 0.85 -11.33
N ALA A 48 19.40 1.27 -11.13
CA ALA A 48 18.30 0.38 -10.75
C ALA A 48 16.99 0.84 -11.38
N SER A 49 16.09 -0.13 -11.62
CA SER A 49 14.70 0.16 -11.96
C SER A 49 13.93 0.60 -10.70
N ALA A 50 12.97 1.46 -10.90
CA ALA A 50 12.20 2.02 -9.79
C ALA A 50 10.75 2.32 -10.21
N VAL A 51 9.91 2.57 -9.21
CA VAL A 51 8.51 2.97 -9.40
C VAL A 51 8.19 4.19 -8.56
N ALA A 52 7.29 5.02 -9.07
CA ALA A 52 6.77 6.17 -8.36
C ALA A 52 5.66 5.72 -7.39
N LEU A 53 5.80 6.07 -6.12
CA LEU A 53 4.84 5.77 -5.05
C LEU A 53 4.49 7.05 -4.29
N PRO A 54 3.30 7.17 -3.68
CA PRO A 54 2.99 8.28 -2.80
C PRO A 54 3.82 8.19 -1.51
N ALA A 55 4.19 9.33 -0.93
CA ALA A 55 4.95 9.37 0.32
C ALA A 55 4.20 8.71 1.49
N ARG A 56 2.87 8.74 1.44
CA ARG A 56 1.99 8.07 2.38
C ARG A 56 0.83 7.42 1.64
N GLU A 57 0.57 6.17 1.95
CA GLU A 57 -0.63 5.48 1.51
C GLU A 57 -1.34 4.83 2.70
N THR A 58 -2.63 4.62 2.58
CA THR A 58 -3.39 3.85 3.54
C THR A 58 -4.54 3.12 2.86
N GLN A 59 -4.71 1.87 3.25
CA GLN A 59 -5.83 1.04 2.88
C GLN A 59 -6.85 1.09 4.01
N MET A 60 -8.00 1.67 3.72
CA MET A 60 -9.03 1.94 4.71
C MET A 60 -10.03 0.80 4.79
N SER A 61 -10.37 0.39 6.00
CA SER A 61 -11.37 -0.64 6.27
C SER A 61 -12.20 -0.26 7.49
N PHE A 62 -13.41 -0.82 7.58
CA PHE A 62 -14.23 -0.69 8.78
C PHE A 62 -13.85 -1.75 9.83
N VAL A 63 -14.01 -1.41 11.10
CA VAL A 63 -13.88 -2.37 12.22
C VAL A 63 -15.19 -3.07 12.56
N VAL A 64 -16.31 -2.58 12.03
CA VAL A 64 -17.65 -3.17 12.17
C VAL A 64 -18.20 -3.55 10.79
N SER A 65 -19.02 -4.60 10.75
CA SER A 65 -19.64 -5.06 9.50
C SER A 65 -21.09 -4.56 9.42
N ALA A 66 -21.41 -3.86 8.32
CA ALA A 66 -22.78 -3.41 8.04
C ALA A 66 -22.94 -3.03 6.56
N PRO A 67 -24.16 -2.87 6.04
CA PRO A 67 -24.38 -2.30 4.72
C PRO A 67 -23.86 -0.87 4.63
N VAL A 68 -23.27 -0.50 3.48
CA VAL A 68 -22.87 0.87 3.19
C VAL A 68 -24.12 1.73 2.96
N LYS A 69 -24.26 2.79 3.74
CA LYS A 69 -25.35 3.76 3.62
C LYS A 69 -25.09 4.68 2.42
N GLU A 70 -23.92 5.29 2.39
CA GLU A 70 -23.51 6.23 1.35
C GLU A 70 -21.99 6.27 1.21
N VAL A 71 -21.57 6.55 -0.02
CA VAL A 71 -20.18 6.83 -0.40
C VAL A 71 -20.13 8.31 -0.77
N LEU A 72 -19.36 9.10 -0.01
CA LEU A 72 -19.34 10.56 -0.10
C LEU A 72 -18.22 11.09 -1.00
N VAL A 73 -17.35 10.22 -1.50
CA VAL A 73 -16.18 10.57 -2.31
C VAL A 73 -16.09 9.67 -3.54
N LYS A 74 -15.31 10.10 -4.52
CA LYS A 74 -15.01 9.37 -5.75
C LYS A 74 -13.50 9.30 -5.95
N GLU A 75 -13.07 8.38 -6.81
CA GLU A 75 -11.68 8.32 -7.27
C GLU A 75 -11.22 9.66 -7.85
N GLY A 76 -10.06 10.11 -7.46
CA GLY A 76 -9.47 11.40 -7.82
C GLY A 76 -9.86 12.57 -6.91
N ASP A 77 -10.81 12.40 -5.98
CA ASP A 77 -11.18 13.48 -5.06
C ASP A 77 -10.06 13.76 -4.05
N ILE A 78 -9.80 15.04 -3.78
CA ILE A 78 -8.90 15.47 -2.71
C ILE A 78 -9.70 15.56 -1.41
N VAL A 79 -9.21 14.94 -0.36
CA VAL A 79 -9.84 14.88 0.96
C VAL A 79 -8.89 15.44 2.03
N ILE A 80 -9.46 16.02 3.07
CA ILE A 80 -8.73 16.56 4.21
C ILE A 80 -8.83 15.62 5.43
N ALA A 81 -7.87 15.69 6.33
CA ALA A 81 -7.88 14.94 7.58
C ALA A 81 -9.19 15.14 8.36
N GLY A 82 -9.82 14.06 8.81
CA GLY A 82 -11.10 14.08 9.51
C GLY A 82 -12.35 14.15 8.62
N GLN A 83 -12.20 14.27 7.30
CA GLN A 83 -13.33 14.23 6.38
C GLN A 83 -13.95 12.84 6.32
N THR A 84 -15.28 12.74 6.42
CA THR A 84 -16.00 11.47 6.26
C THR A 84 -16.03 11.07 4.79
N LEU A 85 -15.65 9.83 4.52
CA LEU A 85 -15.53 9.24 3.18
C LEU A 85 -16.70 8.30 2.87
N LEU A 86 -17.01 7.43 3.83
CA LEU A 86 -18.13 6.48 3.76
C LEU A 86 -18.87 6.44 5.09
N THR A 87 -20.14 6.05 5.01
CA THR A 87 -20.97 5.79 6.19
C THR A 87 -21.64 4.42 6.08
N LEU A 88 -21.75 3.71 7.21
CA LEU A 88 -22.46 2.45 7.29
C LEU A 88 -23.90 2.67 7.80
N TYR A 89 -24.81 1.79 7.39
CA TYR A 89 -26.17 1.75 7.89
C TYR A 89 -26.25 0.79 9.09
N SER A 90 -26.33 1.35 10.28
CA SER A 90 -26.44 0.58 11.54
C SER A 90 -27.39 1.27 12.50
N PRO A 91 -28.72 1.11 12.32
CA PRO A 91 -29.73 1.78 13.15
C PRO A 91 -29.63 1.40 14.63
N ASP A 92 -29.18 0.20 14.95
CA ASP A 92 -29.01 -0.24 16.34
C ASP A 92 -27.93 0.57 17.05
N LEU A 93 -26.80 0.85 16.38
CA LEU A 93 -25.72 1.69 16.92
C LEU A 93 -26.15 3.15 17.00
N GLU A 94 -26.85 3.65 15.97
CA GLU A 94 -27.38 5.01 15.92
C GLU A 94 -28.34 5.28 17.09
N LEU A 95 -29.28 4.36 17.34
CA LEU A 95 -30.24 4.45 18.45
C LEU A 95 -29.61 4.14 19.82
N GLY A 96 -28.49 3.42 19.84
CA GLY A 96 -27.74 3.10 21.06
C GLY A 96 -27.23 4.35 21.80
N VAL A 97 -26.80 5.38 21.04
CA VAL A 97 -26.27 6.62 21.62
C VAL A 97 -27.30 7.40 22.39
N PRO A 98 -28.48 7.80 21.83
CA PRO A 98 -29.51 8.52 22.60
C PRO A 98 -30.10 7.68 23.76
N SER A 99 -30.18 6.35 23.59
CA SER A 99 -30.60 5.46 24.68
C SER A 99 -29.62 5.50 25.87
N ALA A 100 -28.32 5.44 25.60
CA ALA A 100 -27.29 5.55 26.63
C ALA A 100 -27.24 6.95 27.27
N GLU A 101 -27.50 8.01 26.49
CA GLU A 101 -27.61 9.38 26.99
C GLU A 101 -28.77 9.56 27.95
N LEU A 102 -29.93 9.00 27.63
CA LEU A 102 -31.09 9.02 28.53
C LEU A 102 -30.82 8.28 29.85
N ASN A 103 -30.11 7.15 29.78
CA ASN A 103 -29.72 6.40 30.99
C ASN A 103 -28.69 7.20 31.82
N LEU A 104 -27.73 7.88 31.19
CA LEU A 104 -26.80 8.77 31.88
C LEU A 104 -27.53 9.90 32.58
N LYS A 105 -28.47 10.55 31.90
CA LYS A 105 -29.28 11.63 32.49
C LYS A 105 -30.11 11.17 33.66
N ALA A 106 -30.69 9.94 33.58
CA ALA A 106 -31.43 9.35 34.72
C ALA A 106 -30.50 9.12 35.90
N ALA A 107 -29.30 8.56 35.70
CA ALA A 107 -28.32 8.35 36.76
C ALA A 107 -27.80 9.67 37.36
N GLU A 108 -27.64 10.73 36.56
CA GLU A 108 -27.29 12.07 37.07
C GLU A 108 -28.36 12.65 37.98
N LEU A 109 -29.63 12.51 37.61
CA LEU A 109 -30.75 12.96 38.44
C LEU A 109 -30.82 12.17 39.74
N GLU A 110 -30.59 10.86 39.71
CA GLU A 110 -30.58 10.04 40.91
C GLU A 110 -29.42 10.38 41.83
N PHE A 111 -28.19 10.52 41.27
CA PHE A 111 -27.05 10.96 42.06
C PHE A 111 -27.30 12.33 42.70
N THR A 112 -27.83 13.30 41.91
CA THR A 112 -28.18 14.63 42.43
C THR A 112 -29.21 14.56 43.56
N TYR A 113 -30.16 13.64 43.51
CA TYR A 113 -31.11 13.42 44.58
C TYR A 113 -30.45 12.91 45.87
N TRP A 114 -29.36 12.11 45.74
CA TRP A 114 -28.62 11.56 46.87
C TRP A 114 -27.45 12.44 47.37
N ILE A 115 -27.12 13.56 46.67
CA ILE A 115 -26.17 14.59 47.16
C ILE A 115 -26.93 15.48 48.14
N PRO A 116 -26.84 15.42 49.37
CA PRO A 116 -27.71 16.25 50.16
C PRO A 116 -27.04 17.08 51.21
N ALA A 117 -27.73 18.12 51.51
CA ALA A 117 -27.62 18.93 52.67
C ALA A 117 -28.20 18.28 53.95
N ARG A 118 -28.61 17.02 53.96
CA ARG A 118 -29.27 16.37 55.10
C ARG A 118 -28.44 15.21 55.62
N HIS A 119 -28.13 15.21 56.93
CA HIS A 119 -27.34 14.23 57.64
C HIS A 119 -28.04 12.87 57.88
N ASP A 120 -29.29 12.71 57.44
CA ASP A 120 -30.15 11.55 57.70
C ASP A 120 -30.18 10.52 56.55
N ARG A 121 -29.38 10.75 55.46
CA ARG A 121 -29.34 9.83 54.33
C ARG A 121 -28.17 8.85 54.43
N PRO A 122 -28.41 7.55 54.14
CA PRO A 122 -27.40 6.52 54.23
C PRO A 122 -26.24 6.80 53.23
N PRO A 123 -24.99 6.82 53.67
CA PRO A 123 -23.83 7.06 52.78
C PRO A 123 -23.69 5.98 51.71
N GLU A 124 -24.15 4.77 51.96
CA GLU A 124 -24.11 3.63 51.03
C GLU A 124 -24.95 3.92 49.77
N ARG A 125 -26.12 4.57 49.95
CA ARG A 125 -26.98 4.94 48.82
C ARG A 125 -26.34 5.97 47.91
N ARG A 126 -25.60 6.91 48.48
CA ARG A 126 -24.86 7.88 47.70
C ARG A 126 -23.73 7.22 46.93
N GLN A 127 -22.96 6.30 47.55
CA GLN A 127 -21.90 5.57 46.86
C GLN A 127 -22.47 4.68 45.76
N GLN A 128 -23.62 4.07 45.96
CA GLN A 128 -24.32 3.28 44.93
C GLN A 128 -24.71 4.19 43.73
N ALA A 129 -25.37 5.33 44.00
CA ALA A 129 -25.75 6.26 42.94
C ALA A 129 -24.54 6.85 42.18
N GLU A 130 -23.40 7.08 42.84
CA GLU A 130 -22.16 7.49 42.24
C GLU A 130 -21.61 6.41 41.33
N ALA A 131 -21.60 5.16 41.74
CA ALA A 131 -21.16 4.03 40.93
C ALA A 131 -22.07 3.82 39.70
N GLU A 132 -23.38 3.96 39.84
CA GLU A 132 -24.37 3.87 38.76
C GLU A 132 -24.18 5.02 37.75
N LEU A 133 -23.89 6.23 38.24
CA LEU A 133 -23.56 7.38 37.37
C LEU A 133 -22.28 7.12 36.54
N GLU A 134 -21.20 6.67 37.18
CA GLU A 134 -19.96 6.35 36.48
C GLU A 134 -20.16 5.21 35.46
N GLN A 135 -20.92 4.20 35.78
CA GLN A 135 -21.28 3.12 34.86
C GLN A 135 -22.09 3.65 33.66
N ALA A 136 -23.08 4.50 33.90
CA ALA A 136 -23.90 5.10 32.84
C ALA A 136 -23.09 6.00 31.94
N ARG A 137 -22.16 6.79 32.53
CA ARG A 137 -21.19 7.62 31.76
C ARG A 137 -20.28 6.78 30.87
N ALA A 138 -19.67 5.73 31.42
CA ALA A 138 -18.82 4.82 30.65
C ALA A 138 -19.60 4.16 29.51
N LYS A 139 -20.85 3.76 29.74
CA LYS A 139 -21.70 3.17 28.70
C LYS A 139 -22.06 4.16 27.60
N PHE A 140 -22.34 5.42 27.94
CA PHE A 140 -22.60 6.48 26.96
C PHE A 140 -21.39 6.75 26.10
N GLU A 141 -20.20 6.91 26.69
CA GLU A 141 -18.95 7.11 25.93
C GLU A 141 -18.64 5.90 25.04
N THR A 142 -18.83 4.68 25.54
CA THR A 142 -18.68 3.47 24.74
C THR A 142 -19.63 3.45 23.53
N SER A 143 -20.91 3.82 23.73
CA SER A 143 -21.89 3.86 22.66
C SER A 143 -21.50 4.87 21.57
N LYS A 144 -20.95 6.04 21.95
CA LYS A 144 -20.44 7.04 21.01
C LYS A 144 -19.26 6.51 20.20
N VAL A 145 -18.29 5.87 20.86
CA VAL A 145 -17.11 5.31 20.20
C VAL A 145 -17.51 4.21 19.21
N VAL A 146 -18.41 3.31 19.60
CA VAL A 146 -18.90 2.23 18.73
C VAL A 146 -19.69 2.80 17.54
N PHE A 147 -20.52 3.80 17.75
CA PHE A 147 -21.24 4.47 16.67
C PHE A 147 -20.26 5.22 15.72
N ALA A 148 -19.22 5.87 16.26
CA ALA A 148 -18.20 6.52 15.44
C ALA A 148 -17.48 5.54 14.48
N GLN A 149 -17.42 4.24 14.80
CA GLN A 149 -16.85 3.22 13.92
C GLN A 149 -17.69 2.96 12.66
N THR A 150 -18.91 3.49 12.57
CA THR A 150 -19.73 3.44 11.35
C THR A 150 -19.36 4.54 10.33
N PHE A 151 -18.49 5.45 10.69
CA PHE A 151 -17.96 6.50 9.80
C PHE A 151 -16.51 6.20 9.46
N LEU A 152 -16.19 6.15 8.18
CA LEU A 152 -14.84 6.05 7.70
C LEU A 152 -14.33 7.47 7.41
N VAL A 153 -13.30 7.89 8.14
CA VAL A 153 -12.75 9.25 8.03
C VAL A 153 -11.31 9.23 7.56
N ALA A 154 -10.92 10.22 6.74
CA ALA A 154 -9.55 10.34 6.25
C ALA A 154 -8.58 10.62 7.43
N PRO A 155 -7.48 9.85 7.56
CA PRO A 155 -6.50 10.03 8.65
C PRO A 155 -5.54 11.21 8.39
N PHE A 156 -5.37 11.63 7.14
CA PHE A 156 -4.53 12.74 6.70
C PHE A 156 -5.05 13.32 5.38
N ASP A 157 -4.52 14.46 4.98
CA ASP A 157 -4.84 15.06 3.68
C ASP A 157 -4.30 14.17 2.56
N ALA A 158 -5.17 13.74 1.64
CA ALA A 158 -4.84 12.74 0.64
C ALA A 158 -5.72 12.88 -0.61
N THR A 159 -5.39 12.11 -1.63
CA THR A 159 -6.26 11.87 -2.78
C THR A 159 -6.84 10.46 -2.69
N VAL A 160 -8.11 10.32 -3.03
CA VAL A 160 -8.78 9.02 -3.14
C VAL A 160 -8.27 8.33 -4.40
N ILE A 161 -7.57 7.22 -4.22
CA ILE A 161 -6.97 6.46 -5.34
C ILE A 161 -7.96 5.44 -5.89
N ASP A 162 -8.67 4.73 -4.99
CA ASP A 162 -9.57 3.66 -5.38
C ASP A 162 -10.73 3.55 -4.39
N VAL A 163 -11.93 3.27 -4.89
CA VAL A 163 -13.15 3.05 -4.10
C VAL A 163 -13.71 1.68 -4.45
N LYS A 164 -13.45 0.69 -3.59
CA LYS A 164 -13.74 -0.74 -3.82
C LYS A 164 -15.14 -1.19 -3.40
N ILE A 165 -16.01 -0.27 -3.01
CA ILE A 165 -17.35 -0.60 -2.50
C ILE A 165 -18.36 0.45 -2.95
N GLN A 166 -19.61 0.05 -3.12
CA GLN A 166 -20.71 0.91 -3.53
C GLN A 166 -21.78 1.02 -2.44
N ALA A 167 -22.58 2.09 -2.50
CA ALA A 167 -23.72 2.26 -1.61
C ALA A 167 -24.72 1.08 -1.76
N GLY A 168 -25.15 0.53 -0.65
CA GLY A 168 -26.03 -0.65 -0.56
C GLY A 168 -25.28 -1.97 -0.50
N GLU A 169 -23.99 -2.04 -0.76
CA GLU A 169 -23.18 -3.24 -0.57
C GLU A 169 -22.86 -3.48 0.90
N PHE A 170 -22.52 -4.71 1.25
CA PHE A 170 -22.19 -5.08 2.63
C PHE A 170 -20.68 -5.03 2.85
N ALA A 171 -20.22 -4.08 3.68
CA ALA A 171 -18.84 -3.98 4.09
C ALA A 171 -18.56 -4.97 5.24
N GLN A 172 -17.54 -5.80 5.08
CA GLN A 172 -17.05 -6.68 6.15
C GLN A 172 -15.95 -5.99 6.97
N ALA A 173 -15.89 -6.28 8.25
CA ALA A 173 -14.80 -5.80 9.10
C ALA A 173 -13.44 -6.29 8.56
N GLY A 174 -12.48 -5.35 8.41
CA GLY A 174 -11.16 -5.62 7.83
C GLY A 174 -11.11 -5.67 6.29
N GLN A 175 -12.24 -5.58 5.60
CA GLN A 175 -12.26 -5.47 4.14
C GLN A 175 -11.80 -4.08 3.72
N VAL A 176 -10.79 -3.99 2.85
CA VAL A 176 -10.34 -2.72 2.26
C VAL A 176 -11.44 -2.16 1.35
N VAL A 177 -11.94 -0.97 1.67
CA VAL A 177 -13.03 -0.29 0.95
C VAL A 177 -12.58 0.98 0.22
N ILE A 178 -11.56 1.67 0.72
CA ILE A 178 -10.94 2.84 0.07
C ILE A 178 -9.42 2.72 0.17
N VAL A 179 -8.73 3.20 -0.86
CA VAL A 179 -7.29 3.44 -0.86
C VAL A 179 -7.04 4.94 -0.98
N LEU A 180 -6.29 5.49 -0.04
CA LEU A 180 -5.85 6.88 -0.03
C LEU A 180 -4.35 6.97 -0.28
N GLY A 181 -3.91 7.98 -1.03
CA GLY A 181 -2.50 8.27 -1.27
C GLY A 181 -2.22 9.78 -1.23
N ASP A 182 -1.08 10.15 -0.66
CA ASP A 182 -0.59 11.53 -0.70
C ASP A 182 0.17 11.74 -2.02
N VAL A 183 -0.57 11.97 -3.10
CA VAL A 183 0.02 12.18 -4.43
C VAL A 183 0.63 13.59 -4.62
N ALA A 184 0.45 14.48 -3.64
CA ALA A 184 1.13 15.77 -3.62
C ALA A 184 2.62 15.62 -3.29
N GLN A 185 2.99 14.52 -2.63
CA GLN A 185 4.36 14.16 -2.33
C GLN A 185 4.61 12.74 -2.83
N MET A 186 5.25 12.65 -4.00
CA MET A 186 5.63 11.36 -4.58
C MET A 186 7.09 11.04 -4.25
N GLN A 187 7.38 9.77 -4.06
CA GLN A 187 8.70 9.21 -3.86
C GLN A 187 8.97 8.16 -4.93
N ILE A 188 10.23 7.87 -5.15
CA ILE A 188 10.65 6.82 -6.06
C ILE A 188 11.24 5.68 -5.23
N GLU A 189 10.81 4.45 -5.47
CA GLU A 189 11.33 3.28 -4.77
C GLU A 189 11.93 2.30 -5.78
N THR A 190 13.18 1.88 -5.54
CA THR A 190 13.87 0.91 -6.40
C THR A 190 13.24 -0.48 -6.23
N THR A 191 13.16 -1.21 -7.34
CA THR A 191 12.53 -2.54 -7.40
C THR A 191 13.51 -3.69 -7.62
N ASP A 192 14.74 -3.39 -8.10
CA ASP A 192 15.72 -4.40 -8.50
C ASP A 192 17.15 -4.13 -7.99
N LEU A 193 17.32 -3.24 -7.01
CA LEU A 193 18.64 -2.98 -6.43
C LEU A 193 19.19 -4.24 -5.73
N SER A 194 20.27 -4.78 -6.27
CA SER A 194 20.80 -6.07 -5.82
C SER A 194 21.50 -5.99 -4.46
N GLU A 195 21.56 -7.14 -3.75
CA GLU A 195 22.34 -7.31 -2.51
C GLU A 195 23.82 -6.92 -2.66
N ARG A 196 24.36 -7.00 -3.87
CA ARG A 196 25.76 -6.66 -4.14
C ARG A 196 26.00 -5.15 -4.19
N ASP A 197 25.01 -4.39 -4.66
CA ASP A 197 25.11 -2.96 -4.92
C ASP A 197 24.67 -2.12 -3.73
N VAL A 198 23.72 -2.62 -2.91
CA VAL A 198 23.20 -1.91 -1.75
C VAL A 198 24.26 -1.46 -0.73
N PRO A 199 25.39 -2.18 -0.50
CA PRO A 199 26.43 -1.70 0.42
C PRO A 199 27.14 -0.42 -0.03
N SER A 200 27.07 -0.07 -1.33
CA SER A 200 27.65 1.15 -1.88
C SER A 200 26.67 2.33 -1.83
N VAL A 201 25.40 2.10 -1.49
CA VAL A 201 24.35 3.12 -1.36
C VAL A 201 24.29 3.64 0.06
N GLN A 202 24.23 4.96 0.22
CA GLN A 202 24.12 5.64 1.51
C GLN A 202 22.99 6.67 1.51
N ILE A 203 22.38 6.87 2.68
CA ILE A 203 21.38 7.91 2.87
C ILE A 203 22.01 9.28 2.63
N GLY A 204 21.34 10.12 1.85
CA GLY A 204 21.78 11.46 1.48
C GLY A 204 22.55 11.53 0.14
N GLN A 205 22.84 10.41 -0.50
CA GLN A 205 23.44 10.41 -1.85
C GLN A 205 22.50 11.04 -2.87
N SER A 206 23.06 11.74 -3.81
CA SER A 206 22.32 12.31 -4.95
C SER A 206 21.98 11.22 -5.97
N VAL A 207 20.79 11.33 -6.54
CA VAL A 207 20.26 10.39 -7.52
C VAL A 207 19.71 11.15 -8.71
N ASN A 208 20.03 10.67 -9.92
CA ASN A 208 19.35 11.07 -11.13
C ASN A 208 18.20 10.08 -11.38
N VAL A 209 16.99 10.59 -11.58
CA VAL A 209 15.79 9.78 -11.82
C VAL A 209 15.26 10.13 -13.20
N TYR A 210 15.27 9.16 -14.11
CA TYR A 210 14.66 9.27 -15.41
C TYR A 210 13.31 8.59 -15.44
N ILE A 211 12.26 9.34 -15.73
CA ILE A 211 10.88 8.85 -15.81
C ILE A 211 10.52 8.68 -17.27
N GLU A 212 10.53 7.44 -17.75
CA GLU A 212 10.39 7.10 -19.16
C GLU A 212 9.08 7.65 -19.77
N SER A 213 7.95 7.51 -19.06
CA SER A 213 6.63 7.92 -19.55
C SER A 213 6.47 9.45 -19.68
N LEU A 214 7.32 10.24 -19.03
CA LEU A 214 7.30 11.71 -19.09
C LEU A 214 8.49 12.28 -19.89
N ASP A 215 9.42 11.42 -20.33
CA ASP A 215 10.70 11.82 -20.93
C ASP A 215 11.41 12.92 -20.11
N ALA A 216 11.38 12.75 -18.79
CA ALA A 216 11.85 13.75 -17.84
C ALA A 216 12.93 13.16 -16.92
N THR A 217 14.02 13.92 -16.76
CA THR A 217 15.05 13.62 -15.77
C THR A 217 14.95 14.63 -14.62
N VAL A 218 14.84 14.12 -13.40
CA VAL A 218 14.79 14.90 -12.18
C VAL A 218 15.85 14.43 -11.20
N THR A 219 16.27 15.30 -10.30
CA THR A 219 17.22 14.95 -9.24
C THR A 219 16.47 14.62 -7.95
N GLY A 220 17.12 13.83 -7.10
CA GLY A 220 16.60 13.48 -5.81
C GLY A 220 17.70 13.00 -4.87
N LYS A 221 17.30 12.54 -3.71
CA LYS A 221 18.20 12.04 -2.66
C LYS A 221 17.68 10.74 -2.08
N VAL A 222 18.60 9.85 -1.77
CA VAL A 222 18.30 8.66 -0.99
C VAL A 222 17.89 9.08 0.42
N ILE A 223 16.66 8.77 0.82
CA ILE A 223 16.13 9.06 2.17
C ILE A 223 16.03 7.82 3.06
N ARG A 224 15.91 6.64 2.45
CA ARG A 224 15.75 5.39 3.19
C ARG A 224 16.28 4.20 2.38
N ILE A 225 16.91 3.27 3.07
CA ILE A 225 17.28 1.95 2.56
C ILE A 225 16.50 0.95 3.40
N SER A 226 15.73 0.06 2.77
CA SER A 226 14.98 -0.98 3.48
C SER A 226 15.93 -1.92 4.22
N PRO A 227 15.72 -2.18 5.51
CA PRO A 227 16.50 -3.19 6.23
C PRO A 227 16.04 -4.63 5.92
N ILE A 228 14.95 -4.78 5.17
CA ILE A 228 14.37 -6.07 4.79
C ILE A 228 14.46 -6.17 3.27
N SER A 229 14.96 -7.31 2.79
CA SER A 229 15.01 -7.63 1.37
C SER A 229 13.68 -8.16 0.87
N ASP A 230 13.41 -7.91 -0.40
CA ASP A 230 12.37 -8.57 -1.17
C ASP A 230 13.00 -9.59 -2.14
N THR A 231 12.17 -10.47 -2.71
CA THR A 231 12.61 -11.42 -3.74
C THR A 231 11.84 -11.16 -5.01
N VAL A 232 12.53 -10.70 -6.05
CA VAL A 232 11.96 -10.40 -7.35
C VAL A 232 12.62 -11.30 -8.40
N GLY A 233 11.83 -12.12 -9.08
CA GLY A 233 12.34 -13.04 -10.12
C GLY A 233 13.34 -14.11 -9.64
N GLY A 234 13.50 -14.29 -8.32
CA GLY A 234 14.47 -15.21 -7.71
C GLY A 234 15.73 -14.52 -7.18
N ASP A 235 15.91 -13.24 -7.46
CA ASP A 235 17.01 -12.42 -6.96
C ASP A 235 16.60 -11.68 -5.68
N VAL A 236 17.58 -11.52 -4.76
CA VAL A 236 17.41 -10.75 -3.52
C VAL A 236 17.68 -9.28 -3.80
N VAL A 237 16.68 -8.45 -3.55
CA VAL A 237 16.71 -7.00 -3.79
C VAL A 237 16.41 -6.23 -2.51
N TYR A 238 16.95 -5.03 -2.41
CA TYR A 238 16.72 -4.13 -1.28
C TYR A 238 16.07 -2.83 -1.78
N PRO A 239 14.80 -2.56 -1.43
CA PRO A 239 14.15 -1.32 -1.79
C PRO A 239 14.85 -0.10 -1.20
N VAL A 240 15.15 0.88 -2.04
CA VAL A 240 15.71 2.18 -1.67
C VAL A 240 14.70 3.26 -2.02
N THR A 241 14.33 4.08 -1.04
CA THR A 241 13.39 5.18 -1.24
C THR A 241 14.15 6.48 -1.49
N ILE A 242 13.75 7.17 -2.55
CA ILE A 242 14.35 8.40 -3.06
C ILE A 242 13.28 9.50 -2.99
N GLU A 243 13.62 10.61 -2.36
CA GLU A 243 12.83 11.84 -2.38
C GLU A 243 13.27 12.69 -3.57
N LEU A 244 12.31 13.15 -4.36
CA LEU A 244 12.58 14.03 -5.51
C LEU A 244 12.76 15.47 -5.03
N ASP A 245 13.77 16.18 -5.56
CA ASP A 245 13.95 17.62 -5.28
C ASP A 245 12.80 18.45 -5.87
N GLU A 246 12.29 18.03 -7.06
CA GLU A 246 11.12 18.63 -7.72
C GLU A 246 10.24 17.52 -8.28
N GLN A 247 8.93 17.61 -8.05
CA GLN A 247 7.98 16.66 -8.62
C GLN A 247 7.58 17.10 -10.03
N PRO A 248 7.86 16.28 -11.07
CA PRO A 248 7.49 16.62 -12.43
C PRO A 248 5.97 16.59 -12.61
N ALA A 249 5.45 17.53 -13.41
CA ALA A 249 4.04 17.58 -13.71
C ALA A 249 3.58 16.31 -14.44
N GLY A 250 2.49 15.70 -13.97
CA GLY A 250 1.94 14.49 -14.56
C GLY A 250 2.53 13.19 -14.01
N LEU A 251 3.37 13.24 -12.97
CA LEU A 251 3.83 12.04 -12.28
C LEU A 251 2.64 11.34 -11.59
N LEU A 252 2.42 10.08 -11.95
CA LEU A 252 1.34 9.25 -11.40
C LEU A 252 1.91 8.06 -10.65
N TRP A 253 1.15 7.58 -9.68
CA TRP A 253 1.47 6.36 -8.95
C TRP A 253 1.62 5.15 -9.89
N GLY A 254 2.69 4.38 -9.71
CA GLY A 254 3.00 3.20 -10.51
C GLY A 254 3.76 3.49 -11.80
N MET A 255 4.09 4.76 -12.11
CA MET A 255 4.98 5.06 -13.23
C MET A 255 6.37 4.49 -12.96
N THR A 256 6.96 3.87 -13.99
CA THR A 256 8.32 3.33 -13.94
C THR A 256 9.35 4.43 -14.14
N ALA A 257 10.46 4.27 -13.45
CA ALA A 257 11.62 5.15 -13.57
C ALA A 257 12.91 4.32 -13.59
N GLU A 258 13.95 4.88 -14.15
CA GLU A 258 15.32 4.41 -14.00
C GLU A 258 16.08 5.37 -13.10
N VAL A 259 16.77 4.85 -12.11
CA VAL A 259 17.51 5.65 -11.13
C VAL A 259 18.99 5.35 -11.23
N GLU A 260 19.81 6.40 -11.20
CA GLU A 260 21.26 6.33 -11.14
C GLU A 260 21.73 6.98 -9.85
N ILE A 261 22.15 6.15 -8.89
CA ILE A 261 22.62 6.58 -7.58
C ILE A 261 24.12 6.84 -7.68
N GLN A 262 24.55 8.07 -7.37
CA GLN A 262 25.96 8.46 -7.43
C GLN A 262 26.70 7.83 -6.23
N THR A 263 27.57 6.84 -6.51
CA THR A 263 28.44 6.24 -5.49
C THR A 263 29.75 7.03 -5.42
N GLN A 264 30.28 7.22 -4.19
CA GLN A 264 31.58 7.88 -3.97
C GLN A 264 32.73 6.88 -4.05
#